data_12c7c9adccc56079e7747126caa4b2a1
#
_entry.id   12c7c9adccc56079e7747126caa4b2a1
#
_cell.length_a   1.000
_cell.length_b   1.000
_cell.length_c   1.000
_cell.angle_alpha   90.00
_cell.angle_beta   90.00
_cell.angle_gamma   90.00
#
_symmetry.space_group_name_H-M   'P 1'
#
loop_
_entity.id
_entity.type
_entity.pdbx_description
1 polymer ?
#
loop_
_entity_poly.entity_id
_entity_poly.type
_entity_poly.pdbx_seq_one_letter_code
_entity_poly.pdbx_strand_id
1 'polypeptide(L)'
;AGDEDLDRRHKRLTLATRSLQEAVQQARLSLAGPSDLALVGWIELSNEHQPILKFAPLDIASELAEHLWDQKTAVLTSATLPNNIVERLGLSQSNPRLRTVDSPFDYENQTLLYCPTHIPDPTHERNAWVEAVHQELASLISSAQGRTLALFTSYESLHAAHNFLSEHIDLPVLCQGDMPEKKLLEEFVATSEASLLGTRKFWQGVDAPGQTLSLVIIDRLPFPSPNEHLIKARSQAADPMGWWQVELPIGATRLAQG
;
A
#
# COMPACT_ATOMS: atom_id res chain seq x y z
N ALA A 1 18.58 -46.72 1.20
CA ALA A 1 17.34 -46.03 0.74
C ALA A 1 16.29 -45.88 1.85
N GLY A 2 16.10 -46.82 2.76
CA GLY A 2 15.12 -46.72 3.84
C GLY A 2 15.54 -45.79 5.00
N ASP A 3 16.82 -45.74 5.32
CA ASP A 3 17.36 -44.95 6.44
C ASP A 3 17.38 -43.45 6.15
N GLU A 4 17.67 -43.05 4.93
CA GLU A 4 17.68 -41.64 4.51
C GLU A 4 16.27 -41.03 4.44
N ASP A 5 15.26 -41.83 4.10
CA ASP A 5 13.87 -41.38 4.10
C ASP A 5 13.33 -41.22 5.53
N LEU A 6 13.70 -42.12 6.46
CA LEU A 6 13.41 -42.01 7.88
C LEU A 6 14.07 -40.78 8.50
N ASP A 7 15.32 -40.47 8.17
CA ASP A 7 16.04 -39.30 8.70
C ASP A 7 15.42 -37.97 8.15
N ARG A 8 15.00 -37.93 6.89
CA ARG A 8 14.27 -36.80 6.33
C ARG A 8 12.91 -36.58 6.98
N ARG A 9 12.17 -37.65 7.24
CA ARG A 9 10.87 -37.58 7.95
C ARG A 9 11.05 -37.12 9.37
N HIS A 10 12.05 -37.61 10.07
CA HIS A 10 12.37 -37.20 11.44
C HIS A 10 12.74 -35.71 11.51
N LYS A 11 13.60 -35.21 10.61
CA LYS A 11 13.93 -33.78 10.49
C LYS A 11 12.71 -32.90 10.21
N ARG A 12 11.83 -33.32 9.29
CA ARG A 12 10.57 -32.60 9.00
C ARG A 12 9.64 -32.56 10.21
N LEU A 13 9.48 -33.65 10.93
CA LEU A 13 8.68 -33.71 12.16
C LEU A 13 9.25 -32.80 13.25
N THR A 14 10.56 -32.82 13.45
CA THR A 14 11.24 -31.97 14.44
C THR A 14 11.05 -30.47 14.09
N LEU A 15 11.21 -30.09 12.84
CA LEU A 15 10.97 -28.72 12.38
C LEU A 15 9.50 -28.32 12.57
N ALA A 16 8.55 -29.18 12.18
CA ALA A 16 7.13 -28.91 12.34
C ALA A 16 6.73 -28.77 13.81
N THR A 17 7.27 -29.64 14.69
CA THR A 17 7.02 -29.56 16.14
C THR A 17 7.58 -28.26 16.72
N ARG A 18 8.79 -27.86 16.32
CA ARG A 18 9.39 -26.60 16.77
C ARG A 18 8.56 -25.41 16.32
N SER A 19 8.17 -25.35 15.03
CA SER A 19 7.32 -24.27 14.51
C SER A 19 5.96 -24.21 15.22
N LEU A 20 5.36 -25.37 15.53
CA LEU A 20 4.12 -25.41 16.30
C LEU A 20 4.30 -24.91 17.73
N GLN A 21 5.40 -25.29 18.40
CA GLN A 21 5.71 -24.80 19.74
C GLN A 21 5.93 -23.29 19.77
N GLU A 22 6.67 -22.76 18.78
CA GLU A 22 6.88 -21.32 18.60
C GLU A 22 5.54 -20.60 18.37
N ALA A 23 4.68 -21.12 17.50
CA ALA A 23 3.35 -20.56 17.24
C ALA A 23 2.45 -20.56 18.48
N VAL A 24 2.45 -21.65 19.25
CA VAL A 24 1.70 -21.76 20.51
C VAL A 24 2.24 -20.78 21.55
N GLN A 25 3.55 -20.62 21.64
CA GLN A 25 4.18 -19.67 22.55
C GLN A 25 3.81 -18.23 22.19
N GLN A 26 3.89 -17.88 20.92
CA GLN A 26 3.48 -16.57 20.41
C GLN A 26 1.98 -16.31 20.64
N ALA A 27 1.13 -17.30 20.39
CA ALA A 27 -0.30 -17.21 20.70
C ALA A 27 -0.56 -16.96 22.20
N ARG A 28 0.17 -17.63 23.08
CA ARG A 28 0.07 -17.41 24.53
C ARG A 28 0.50 -16.00 24.93
N LEU A 29 1.60 -15.49 24.36
CA LEU A 29 2.08 -14.13 24.60
C LEU A 29 1.08 -13.09 24.11
N SER A 30 0.45 -13.31 22.95
CA SER A 30 -0.60 -12.41 22.41
C SER A 30 -1.87 -12.39 23.25
N LEU A 31 -2.21 -13.51 23.90
CA LEU A 31 -3.40 -13.63 24.75
C LEU A 31 -3.16 -13.15 26.19
N ALA A 32 -1.91 -13.13 26.64
CA ALA A 32 -1.56 -12.80 28.03
C ALA A 32 -1.62 -11.28 28.34
N GLY A 33 -1.89 -10.42 27.35
CA GLY A 33 -1.90 -8.96 27.51
C GLY A 33 -0.49 -8.35 27.47
N PRO A 34 -0.33 -7.06 27.76
CA PRO A 34 0.89 -6.32 27.49
C PRO A 34 2.06 -6.86 28.31
N SER A 35 2.82 -7.75 27.73
CA SER A 35 4.23 -7.92 28.01
C SER A 35 5.00 -6.84 27.21
N ASP A 36 6.26 -6.58 27.53
CA ASP A 36 7.08 -5.52 26.91
C ASP A 36 7.08 -5.48 25.38
N LEU A 37 6.59 -6.53 24.72
CA LEU A 37 6.28 -6.62 23.29
C LEU A 37 4.78 -6.85 23.10
N ALA A 38 4.03 -5.81 22.85
CA ALA A 38 2.62 -5.93 22.45
C ALA A 38 2.54 -6.57 21.06
N LEU A 39 2.19 -7.86 21.01
CA LEU A 39 2.01 -8.63 19.78
C LEU A 39 0.54 -8.57 19.31
N VAL A 40 0.35 -8.37 18.01
CA VAL A 40 -0.92 -8.53 17.35
C VAL A 40 -0.96 -9.87 16.64
N GLY A 41 -1.97 -10.66 16.92
CA GLY A 41 -2.23 -11.93 16.21
C GLY A 41 -3.47 -11.84 15.33
N TRP A 42 -3.40 -12.42 14.14
CA TRP A 42 -4.58 -12.55 13.27
C TRP A 42 -4.48 -13.81 12.40
N ILE A 43 -5.61 -14.19 11.81
CA ILE A 43 -5.68 -15.32 10.90
C ILE A 43 -5.95 -14.80 9.50
N GLU A 44 -5.13 -15.22 8.55
CA GLU A 44 -5.36 -15.03 7.12
C GLU A 44 -5.67 -16.35 6.44
N LEU A 45 -6.44 -16.30 5.36
CA LEU A 45 -6.61 -17.46 4.48
C LEU A 45 -5.58 -17.38 3.36
N SER A 46 -4.86 -18.48 3.13
CA SER A 46 -3.97 -18.63 1.96
C SER A 46 -4.80 -18.66 0.66
N ASN A 47 -4.13 -18.59 -0.49
CA ASN A 47 -4.77 -18.78 -1.81
C ASN A 47 -5.46 -20.14 -1.92
N GLU A 48 -5.03 -21.14 -1.15
CA GLU A 48 -5.64 -22.48 -1.05
C GLU A 48 -6.71 -22.57 0.06
N HIS A 49 -7.15 -21.43 0.60
CA HIS A 49 -8.13 -21.32 1.70
C HIS A 49 -7.69 -21.98 3.01
N GLN A 50 -6.39 -22.19 3.19
CA GLN A 50 -5.86 -22.71 4.47
C GLN A 50 -5.64 -21.56 5.45
N PRO A 51 -6.02 -21.73 6.74
CA PRO A 51 -5.79 -20.70 7.75
C PRO A 51 -4.30 -20.59 8.09
N ILE A 52 -3.78 -19.37 8.03
CA ILE A 52 -2.42 -19.03 8.46
C ILE A 52 -2.52 -18.10 9.65
N LEU A 53 -1.97 -18.51 10.78
CA LEU A 53 -1.86 -17.69 11.98
C LEU A 53 -0.62 -16.78 11.83
N LYS A 54 -0.81 -15.48 11.92
CA LYS A 54 0.24 -14.46 11.82
C LYS A 54 0.34 -13.66 13.11
N PHE A 55 1.57 -13.27 13.44
CA PHE A 55 1.87 -12.38 14.54
C PHE A 55 2.82 -11.27 14.09
N ALA A 56 2.64 -10.08 14.63
CA ALA A 56 3.57 -8.99 14.46
C ALA A 56 3.59 -8.08 15.70
N PRO A 57 4.74 -7.53 16.09
CA PRO A 57 4.81 -6.53 17.15
C PRO A 57 4.14 -5.22 16.70
N LEU A 58 3.48 -4.55 17.63
CA LEU A 58 2.93 -3.21 17.41
C LEU A 58 4.03 -2.20 17.10
N ASP A 59 5.15 -2.31 17.81
CA ASP A 59 6.33 -1.48 17.67
C ASP A 59 7.59 -2.35 17.58
N ILE A 60 8.54 -1.94 16.76
CA ILE A 60 9.83 -2.61 16.55
C ILE A 60 11.01 -1.68 16.85
N ALA A 61 10.75 -0.49 17.39
CA ALA A 61 11.78 0.54 17.59
C ALA A 61 12.91 0.07 18.52
N SER A 62 12.57 -0.56 19.65
CA SER A 62 13.54 -1.13 20.60
C SER A 62 14.38 -2.25 19.99
N GLU A 63 13.75 -3.16 19.25
CA GLU A 63 14.42 -4.28 18.60
C GLU A 63 15.41 -3.79 17.52
N LEU A 64 15.01 -2.78 16.73
CA LEU A 64 15.89 -2.18 15.75
C LEU A 64 17.04 -1.43 16.40
N ALA A 65 16.80 -0.70 17.50
CA ALA A 65 17.83 -0.01 18.24
C ALA A 65 18.93 -0.98 18.73
N GLU A 66 18.54 -2.03 19.45
CA GLU A 66 19.45 -2.99 20.05
C GLU A 66 20.18 -3.86 19.02
N HIS A 67 19.46 -4.35 18.01
CA HIS A 67 20.00 -5.37 17.11
C HIS A 67 20.59 -4.85 15.81
N LEU A 68 20.29 -3.59 15.46
CA LEU A 68 20.74 -3.01 14.19
C LEU A 68 21.54 -1.72 14.39
N TRP A 69 20.96 -0.70 15.03
CA TRP A 69 21.57 0.62 15.05
C TRP A 69 22.80 0.72 15.94
N ASP A 70 22.85 -0.02 17.04
CA ASP A 70 24.01 -0.08 17.93
C ASP A 70 25.21 -0.80 17.29
N GLN A 71 24.98 -1.57 16.24
CA GLN A 71 26.00 -2.39 15.60
C GLN A 71 26.47 -1.87 14.26
N LYS A 72 25.69 -1.01 13.57
CA LYS A 72 25.95 -0.62 12.19
C LYS A 72 25.63 0.84 11.93
N THR A 73 26.49 1.50 11.13
CA THR A 73 26.17 2.79 10.53
C THR A 73 25.22 2.56 9.35
N ALA A 74 24.11 3.28 9.32
CA ALA A 74 23.12 3.18 8.25
C ALA A 74 22.86 4.53 7.60
N VAL A 75 22.56 4.50 6.31
CA VAL A 75 22.04 5.63 5.54
C VAL A 75 20.68 5.22 5.01
N LEU A 76 19.66 5.99 5.39
CA LEU A 76 18.28 5.78 4.97
C LEU A 76 17.89 6.87 3.98
N THR A 77 17.37 6.49 2.82
CA THR A 77 16.93 7.43 1.79
C THR A 77 15.51 7.08 1.34
N SER A 78 14.70 8.11 1.14
CA SER A 78 13.34 7.97 0.60
C SER A 78 12.91 9.29 -0.02
N ALA A 79 12.05 9.24 -1.00
CA ALA A 79 11.39 10.43 -1.52
C ALA A 79 10.43 11.04 -0.48
N THR A 80 9.90 10.22 0.40
CA THR A 80 8.96 10.62 1.45
C THR A 80 9.36 9.98 2.77
N LEU A 81 9.82 10.78 3.73
CA LEU A 81 10.09 10.33 5.09
C LEU A 81 9.00 10.86 6.02
N PRO A 82 8.27 9.99 6.75
CA PRO A 82 7.33 10.43 7.76
C PRO A 82 8.03 11.23 8.87
N ASN A 83 7.38 12.25 9.41
CA ASN A 83 7.94 13.09 10.46
C ASN A 83 8.37 12.32 11.72
N ASN A 84 7.70 11.18 11.99
CA ASN A 84 7.98 10.32 13.16
C ASN A 84 8.89 9.13 12.82
N ILE A 85 9.67 9.21 11.73
CA ILE A 85 10.53 8.09 11.29
C ILE A 85 11.61 7.75 12.32
N VAL A 86 12.14 8.77 13.01
CA VAL A 86 13.18 8.62 14.02
C VAL A 86 12.68 7.77 15.18
N GLU A 87 11.50 8.08 15.71
CA GLU A 87 10.87 7.33 16.79
C GLU A 87 10.49 5.93 16.33
N ARG A 88 9.84 5.81 15.20
CA ARG A 88 9.36 4.53 14.66
C ARG A 88 10.46 3.53 14.35
N LEU A 89 11.64 4.00 14.05
CA LEU A 89 12.82 3.15 13.79
C LEU A 89 13.73 3.00 15.00
N GLY A 90 13.40 3.60 16.17
CA GLY A 90 14.24 3.52 17.36
C GLY A 90 15.56 4.30 17.26
N LEU A 91 15.62 5.32 16.42
CA LEU A 91 16.83 6.11 16.17
C LEU A 91 17.03 7.26 17.15
N SER A 92 16.11 7.48 18.07
CA SER A 92 16.12 8.65 18.96
C SER A 92 17.39 8.76 19.81
N GLN A 93 18.00 7.64 20.19
CA GLN A 93 19.23 7.59 20.96
C GLN A 93 20.51 7.66 20.11
N SER A 94 20.41 7.37 18.82
CA SER A 94 21.54 7.31 17.88
C SER A 94 21.91 8.69 17.30
N ASN A 95 21.23 9.76 17.71
CA ASN A 95 21.42 11.13 17.23
C ASN A 95 21.49 11.22 15.68
N PRO A 96 20.46 10.82 14.97
CA PRO A 96 20.47 10.72 13.51
C PRO A 96 20.59 12.11 12.88
N ARG A 97 21.34 12.21 11.78
CA ARG A 97 21.38 13.42 10.96
C ARG A 97 20.30 13.33 9.89
N LEU A 98 19.31 14.20 9.98
CA LEU A 98 18.27 14.33 8.96
C LEU A 98 18.67 15.40 7.94
N ARG A 99 18.46 15.10 6.67
CA ARG A 99 18.63 16.05 5.57
C ARG A 99 17.46 15.95 4.62
N THR A 100 16.77 17.04 4.39
CA THR A 100 15.79 17.19 3.33
C THR A 100 16.44 17.89 2.15
N VAL A 101 16.12 17.43 0.96
CA VAL A 101 16.55 18.04 -0.30
C VAL A 101 15.28 18.50 -1.00
N ASP A 102 15.29 19.72 -1.49
CA ASP A 102 14.14 20.29 -2.19
C ASP A 102 13.85 19.53 -3.49
N SER A 103 12.58 19.51 -3.89
CA SER A 103 12.17 18.91 -5.16
C SER A 103 12.77 19.68 -6.35
N PRO A 104 13.31 18.98 -7.36
CA PRO A 104 13.77 19.64 -8.58
C PRO A 104 12.61 20.07 -9.51
N PHE A 105 11.37 19.69 -9.19
CA PHE A 105 10.21 19.97 -10.00
C PHE A 105 9.53 21.29 -9.61
N ASP A 106 9.18 22.09 -10.60
CA ASP A 106 8.41 23.34 -10.44
C ASP A 106 6.90 23.04 -10.46
N TYR A 107 6.40 22.51 -9.32
CA TYR A 107 4.99 22.15 -9.19
C TYR A 107 4.05 23.35 -9.33
N GLU A 108 4.48 24.53 -8.91
CA GLU A 108 3.65 25.75 -8.96
C GLU A 108 3.23 26.12 -10.38
N ASN A 109 4.15 25.97 -11.34
CA ASN A 109 3.93 26.37 -12.72
C ASN A 109 3.61 25.19 -13.67
N GLN A 110 3.87 23.95 -13.24
CA GLN A 110 3.77 22.77 -14.11
C GLN A 110 2.67 21.79 -13.71
N THR A 111 1.99 22.03 -12.58
CA THR A 111 0.97 21.10 -12.08
C THR A 111 -0.35 21.83 -11.83
N LEU A 112 -1.45 21.21 -12.22
CA LEU A 112 -2.80 21.64 -11.87
C LEU A 112 -3.46 20.58 -10.98
N LEU A 113 -3.81 20.95 -9.76
CA LEU A 113 -4.64 20.12 -8.90
C LEU A 113 -6.11 20.40 -9.16
N TYR A 114 -6.83 19.40 -9.65
CA TYR A 114 -8.27 19.46 -9.88
C TYR A 114 -9.01 18.62 -8.83
N CYS A 115 -9.90 19.24 -8.08
CA CYS A 115 -10.76 18.58 -7.09
C CYS A 115 -12.23 18.90 -7.42
N PRO A 116 -12.98 17.98 -8.04
CA PRO A 116 -14.38 18.23 -8.41
C PRO A 116 -15.26 18.38 -7.17
N THR A 117 -16.02 19.48 -7.11
CA THR A 117 -16.93 19.80 -5.98
C THR A 117 -18.40 19.50 -6.30
N HIS A 118 -18.69 19.12 -7.54
CA HIS A 118 -20.06 18.84 -8.01
C HIS A 118 -20.45 17.36 -7.86
N ILE A 119 -19.48 16.48 -7.55
CA ILE A 119 -19.73 15.07 -7.36
C ILE A 119 -20.52 14.86 -6.05
N PRO A 120 -21.61 14.06 -6.07
CA PRO A 120 -22.40 13.77 -4.87
C PRO A 120 -21.60 13.17 -3.71
N ASP A 121 -22.11 13.28 -2.49
CA ASP A 121 -21.48 12.68 -1.32
C ASP A 121 -21.66 11.14 -1.34
N PRO A 122 -20.58 10.36 -1.35
CA PRO A 122 -20.65 8.91 -1.36
C PRO A 122 -21.32 8.29 -0.13
N THR A 123 -21.42 9.06 0.99
CA THR A 123 -21.99 8.59 2.24
C THR A 123 -23.52 8.48 2.15
N HIS A 124 -24.12 9.38 1.42
CA HIS A 124 -25.58 9.49 1.32
C HIS A 124 -26.13 9.02 -0.03
N GLU A 125 -25.37 9.20 -1.11
CA GLU A 125 -25.82 8.99 -2.49
C GLU A 125 -24.85 8.10 -3.27
N ARG A 126 -24.53 6.92 -2.74
CA ARG A 126 -23.48 6.05 -3.29
C ARG A 126 -23.64 5.75 -4.79
N ASN A 127 -24.85 5.46 -5.28
CA ASN A 127 -25.06 5.14 -6.69
C ASN A 127 -24.88 6.37 -7.59
N ALA A 128 -25.42 7.52 -7.20
CA ALA A 128 -25.23 8.77 -7.92
C ALA A 128 -23.77 9.21 -7.88
N TRP A 129 -23.07 8.98 -6.77
CA TRP A 129 -21.63 9.21 -6.66
C TRP A 129 -20.83 8.35 -7.65
N VAL A 130 -21.10 7.05 -7.73
CA VAL A 130 -20.40 6.12 -8.65
C VAL A 130 -20.62 6.56 -10.10
N GLU A 131 -21.86 6.87 -10.47
CA GLU A 131 -22.18 7.33 -11.83
C GLU A 131 -21.46 8.66 -12.16
N ALA A 132 -21.51 9.63 -11.26
CA ALA A 132 -20.85 10.91 -11.45
C ALA A 132 -19.31 10.77 -11.56
N VAL A 133 -18.69 9.91 -10.75
CA VAL A 133 -17.25 9.63 -10.82
C VAL A 133 -16.89 9.00 -12.16
N HIS A 134 -17.68 8.04 -12.66
CA HIS A 134 -17.40 7.40 -13.95
C HIS A 134 -17.53 8.37 -15.11
N GLN A 135 -18.53 9.25 -15.11
CA GLN A 135 -18.70 10.31 -16.12
C GLN A 135 -17.53 11.31 -16.07
N GLU A 136 -17.09 11.69 -14.88
CA GLU A 136 -15.95 12.59 -14.68
C GLU A 136 -14.65 11.95 -15.17
N LEU A 137 -14.42 10.67 -14.87
CA LEU A 137 -13.28 9.89 -15.39
C LEU A 137 -13.24 9.90 -16.92
N ALA A 138 -14.38 9.63 -17.58
CA ALA A 138 -14.46 9.63 -19.04
C ALA A 138 -14.18 11.01 -19.63
N SER A 139 -14.70 12.06 -19.01
CA SER A 139 -14.48 13.45 -19.42
C SER A 139 -13.01 13.85 -19.30
N LEU A 140 -12.37 13.57 -18.16
CA LEU A 140 -10.97 13.90 -17.90
C LEU A 140 -10.02 13.13 -18.83
N ILE A 141 -10.23 11.82 -19.00
CA ILE A 141 -9.43 10.96 -19.89
C ILE A 141 -9.56 11.43 -21.34
N SER A 142 -10.77 11.76 -21.79
CA SER A 142 -11.00 12.27 -23.14
C SER A 142 -10.32 13.63 -23.35
N SER A 143 -10.40 14.53 -22.38
CA SER A 143 -9.74 15.83 -22.42
C SER A 143 -8.21 15.73 -22.45
N ALA A 144 -7.64 14.74 -21.75
CA ALA A 144 -6.22 14.42 -21.76
C ALA A 144 -5.79 13.64 -23.01
N GLN A 145 -6.72 13.23 -23.87
CA GLN A 145 -6.47 12.34 -25.01
C GLN A 145 -5.81 11.01 -24.57
N GLY A 146 -6.38 10.34 -23.59
CA GLY A 146 -5.75 9.24 -22.89
C GLY A 146 -4.63 9.73 -21.97
N ARG A 147 -3.41 9.23 -22.13
CA ARG A 147 -2.19 9.63 -21.41
C ARG A 147 -2.40 9.76 -19.89
N THR A 148 -3.21 8.85 -19.36
CA THR A 148 -3.73 8.92 -17.99
C THR A 148 -3.31 7.70 -17.20
N LEU A 149 -2.88 7.93 -15.97
CA LEU A 149 -2.78 6.90 -14.93
C LEU A 149 -3.91 7.11 -13.91
N ALA A 150 -4.87 6.17 -13.87
CA ALA A 150 -5.96 6.22 -12.91
C ALA A 150 -5.76 5.20 -11.79
N LEU A 151 -5.65 5.69 -10.55
CA LEU A 151 -5.29 4.92 -9.37
C LEU A 151 -6.50 4.68 -8.48
N PHE A 152 -6.78 3.41 -8.24
CA PHE A 152 -7.92 2.94 -7.45
C PHE A 152 -7.47 2.31 -6.13
N THR A 153 -8.34 2.37 -5.12
CA THR A 153 -8.08 1.73 -3.82
C THR A 153 -8.63 0.31 -3.73
N SER A 154 -9.46 -0.12 -4.70
CA SER A 154 -10.02 -1.48 -4.76
C SER A 154 -10.13 -1.99 -6.21
N TYR A 155 -10.04 -3.30 -6.38
CA TYR A 155 -10.28 -3.95 -7.67
C TYR A 155 -11.74 -3.83 -8.12
N GLU A 156 -12.69 -3.80 -7.21
CA GLU A 156 -14.11 -3.59 -7.52
C GLU A 156 -14.34 -2.27 -8.24
N SER A 157 -13.83 -1.16 -7.67
CA SER A 157 -13.93 0.17 -8.29
C SER A 157 -13.18 0.25 -9.60
N LEU A 158 -11.98 -0.36 -9.67
CA LEU A 158 -11.17 -0.41 -10.89
C LEU A 158 -11.91 -1.09 -12.03
N HIS A 159 -12.46 -2.30 -11.82
CA HIS A 159 -13.17 -3.02 -12.87
C HIS A 159 -14.49 -2.35 -13.25
N ALA A 160 -15.21 -1.75 -12.31
CA ALA A 160 -16.41 -0.98 -12.61
C ALA A 160 -16.10 0.22 -13.51
N ALA A 161 -15.03 0.97 -13.20
CA ALA A 161 -14.57 2.08 -14.02
C ALA A 161 -14.09 1.61 -15.41
N HIS A 162 -13.34 0.51 -15.49
CA HIS A 162 -12.87 -0.05 -16.76
C HIS A 162 -14.04 -0.43 -17.67
N ASN A 163 -15.05 -1.14 -17.15
CA ASN A 163 -16.23 -1.51 -17.92
C ASN A 163 -16.96 -0.27 -18.45
N PHE A 164 -17.16 0.74 -17.59
CA PHE A 164 -17.82 1.98 -18.00
C PHE A 164 -17.02 2.70 -19.09
N LEU A 165 -15.72 2.89 -18.92
CA LEU A 165 -14.86 3.59 -19.87
C LEU A 165 -14.82 2.87 -21.23
N SER A 166 -14.74 1.53 -21.24
CA SER A 166 -14.73 0.71 -22.46
C SER A 166 -15.99 0.88 -23.32
N GLU A 167 -17.11 1.29 -22.73
CA GLU A 167 -18.37 1.52 -23.42
C GLU A 167 -18.57 2.98 -23.84
N HIS A 168 -17.83 3.95 -23.23
CA HIS A 168 -18.12 5.37 -23.35
C HIS A 168 -17.03 6.20 -24.00
N ILE A 169 -15.81 5.65 -24.15
CA ILE A 169 -14.70 6.36 -24.83
C ILE A 169 -14.03 5.45 -25.86
N ASP A 170 -13.59 6.05 -26.97
CA ASP A 170 -12.88 5.36 -28.06
C ASP A 170 -11.35 5.35 -27.90
N LEU A 171 -10.86 5.60 -26.68
CA LEU A 171 -9.42 5.60 -26.37
C LEU A 171 -8.99 4.27 -25.75
N PRO A 172 -7.74 3.82 -25.97
CA PRO A 172 -7.24 2.58 -25.35
C PRO A 172 -7.22 2.69 -23.84
N VAL A 173 -7.92 1.77 -23.17
CA VAL A 173 -7.96 1.66 -21.69
C VAL A 173 -7.37 0.32 -21.28
N LEU A 174 -6.20 0.36 -20.66
CA LEU A 174 -5.51 -0.79 -20.15
C LEU A 174 -5.88 -1.01 -18.68
N CYS A 175 -6.15 -2.25 -18.30
CA CYS A 175 -6.60 -2.56 -16.94
C CYS A 175 -5.62 -3.51 -16.24
N GLN A 176 -5.30 -3.23 -15.00
CA GLN A 176 -4.54 -4.15 -14.16
C GLN A 176 -5.27 -5.48 -14.04
N GLY A 177 -4.60 -6.56 -14.43
CA GLY A 177 -5.16 -7.91 -14.45
C GLY A 177 -5.29 -8.49 -15.87
N ASP A 178 -5.36 -7.67 -16.90
CA ASP A 178 -5.48 -8.13 -18.29
C ASP A 178 -4.22 -8.85 -18.78
N MET A 179 -3.06 -8.44 -18.25
CA MET A 179 -1.77 -9.04 -18.57
C MET A 179 -0.79 -8.86 -17.42
N PRO A 180 0.39 -9.53 -17.45
CA PRO A 180 1.45 -9.33 -16.46
C PRO A 180 1.86 -7.86 -16.36
N GLU A 181 2.10 -7.36 -15.13
CA GLU A 181 2.36 -5.94 -14.81
C GLU A 181 3.44 -5.30 -15.68
N LYS A 182 4.56 -6.01 -15.89
CA LYS A 182 5.65 -5.50 -16.73
C LYS A 182 5.20 -5.25 -18.16
N LYS A 183 4.44 -6.19 -18.75
CA LYS A 183 3.93 -6.06 -20.11
C LYS A 183 2.88 -4.95 -20.19
N LEU A 184 2.05 -4.79 -19.17
CA LEU A 184 1.05 -3.74 -19.08
C LEU A 184 1.70 -2.34 -19.08
N LEU A 185 2.80 -2.15 -18.35
CA LEU A 185 3.57 -0.91 -18.37
C LEU A 185 4.27 -0.67 -19.72
N GLU A 186 4.85 -1.72 -20.32
CA GLU A 186 5.46 -1.61 -21.66
C GLU A 186 4.42 -1.18 -22.70
N GLU A 187 3.21 -1.75 -22.67
CA GLU A 187 2.11 -1.39 -23.56
C GLU A 187 1.61 0.04 -23.31
N PHE A 188 1.47 0.44 -22.04
CA PHE A 188 1.09 1.80 -21.67
C PHE A 188 2.07 2.84 -22.22
N VAL A 189 3.36 2.60 -22.11
CA VAL A 189 4.40 3.50 -22.62
C VAL A 189 4.47 3.49 -24.15
N ALA A 190 4.20 2.34 -24.78
CA ALA A 190 4.24 2.21 -26.24
C ALA A 190 3.04 2.83 -26.96
N THR A 191 1.89 2.93 -26.26
CA THR A 191 0.63 3.43 -26.85
C THR A 191 0.38 4.87 -26.45
N SER A 192 0.55 5.81 -27.36
CA SER A 192 0.57 7.26 -27.09
C SER A 192 -0.71 7.83 -26.46
N GLU A 193 -1.86 7.22 -26.70
CA GLU A 193 -3.17 7.65 -26.20
C GLU A 193 -3.77 6.69 -25.17
N ALA A 194 -2.96 5.78 -24.63
CA ALA A 194 -3.44 4.83 -23.66
C ALA A 194 -3.69 5.47 -22.30
N SER A 195 -4.69 4.94 -21.62
CA SER A 195 -4.91 5.15 -20.18
C SER A 195 -4.67 3.84 -19.44
N LEU A 196 -4.04 3.91 -18.28
CA LEU A 196 -3.78 2.74 -17.43
C LEU A 196 -4.57 2.87 -16.13
N LEU A 197 -5.42 1.88 -15.87
CA LEU A 197 -6.14 1.75 -14.61
C LEU A 197 -5.40 0.75 -13.72
N GLY A 198 -5.00 1.19 -12.52
CA GLY A 198 -4.23 0.38 -11.58
C GLY A 198 -4.66 0.57 -10.13
N THR A 199 -4.27 -0.40 -9.30
CA THR A 199 -4.42 -0.32 -7.85
C THR A 199 -3.06 -0.06 -7.19
N ARG A 200 -2.96 -0.32 -5.88
CA ARG A 200 -1.80 -0.02 -5.03
C ARG A 200 -0.42 -0.35 -5.65
N LYS A 201 -0.32 -1.36 -6.49
CA LYS A 201 0.95 -1.74 -7.13
C LYS A 201 1.45 -0.71 -8.13
N PHE A 202 0.56 0.06 -8.73
CA PHE A 202 0.87 1.12 -9.69
C PHE A 202 0.98 2.51 -9.05
N TRP A 203 0.83 2.62 -7.71
CA TRP A 203 1.08 3.86 -6.99
C TRP A 203 2.56 4.20 -6.90
N GLN A 204 3.43 3.23 -7.16
CA GLN A 204 4.89 3.41 -7.13
C GLN A 204 5.53 2.65 -8.29
N GLY A 205 6.66 3.17 -8.79
CA GLY A 205 7.47 2.48 -9.79
C GLY A 205 6.92 2.55 -11.21
N VAL A 206 5.95 3.41 -11.51
CA VAL A 206 5.57 3.73 -12.87
C VAL A 206 6.49 4.84 -13.37
N ASP A 207 7.30 4.53 -14.37
CA ASP A 207 8.14 5.49 -15.07
C ASP A 207 7.60 5.65 -16.50
N ALA A 208 6.92 6.78 -16.73
CA ALA A 208 6.31 7.12 -18.02
C ALA A 208 6.81 8.50 -18.46
N PRO A 209 8.00 8.58 -19.08
CA PRO A 209 8.64 9.83 -19.41
C PRO A 209 7.92 10.59 -20.55
N GLY A 210 8.05 11.91 -20.50
CA GLY A 210 7.59 12.79 -21.59
C GLY A 210 6.07 12.94 -21.66
N GLN A 211 5.53 12.82 -22.87
CA GLN A 211 4.11 13.05 -23.13
C GLN A 211 3.21 11.83 -22.86
N THR A 212 3.77 10.72 -22.45
CA THR A 212 3.03 9.46 -22.20
C THR A 212 2.06 9.60 -21.03
N LEU A 213 2.42 10.38 -20.02
CA LEU A 213 1.61 10.62 -18.83
C LEU A 213 1.44 12.13 -18.61
N SER A 214 0.23 12.61 -18.76
CA SER A 214 -0.12 14.01 -18.53
C SER A 214 -1.21 14.21 -17.48
N LEU A 215 -1.91 13.13 -17.11
CA LEU A 215 -2.98 13.14 -16.12
C LEU A 215 -2.84 11.98 -15.15
N VAL A 216 -2.87 12.28 -13.85
CA VAL A 216 -2.99 11.27 -12.79
C VAL A 216 -4.33 11.48 -12.11
N ILE A 217 -5.14 10.43 -12.05
CA ILE A 217 -6.44 10.44 -11.38
C ILE A 217 -6.35 9.54 -10.14
N ILE A 218 -6.82 10.04 -9.02
CA ILE A 218 -6.89 9.32 -7.75
C ILE A 218 -8.37 9.20 -7.37
N ASP A 219 -8.92 7.98 -7.50
CA ASP A 219 -10.33 7.70 -7.17
C ASP A 219 -10.66 8.04 -5.72
N ARG A 220 -9.82 7.60 -4.81
CA ARG A 220 -9.93 7.85 -3.36
C ARG A 220 -8.56 7.94 -2.73
N LEU A 221 -8.45 8.74 -1.66
CA LEU A 221 -7.22 8.83 -0.90
C LEU A 221 -6.80 7.46 -0.34
N PRO A 222 -5.49 7.12 -0.40
CA PRO A 222 -4.99 5.78 -0.09
C PRO A 222 -4.86 5.50 1.41
N PHE A 223 -5.94 5.73 2.14
CA PHE A 223 -6.00 5.37 3.57
C PHE A 223 -5.85 3.86 3.77
N PRO A 224 -5.35 3.45 4.93
CA PRO A 224 -5.29 2.04 5.29
C PRO A 224 -6.66 1.36 5.22
N SER A 225 -6.69 0.14 4.70
CA SER A 225 -7.90 -0.67 4.73
C SER A 225 -8.23 -1.11 6.16
N PRO A 226 -9.51 -1.18 6.55
CA PRO A 226 -9.92 -1.80 7.82
C PRO A 226 -9.42 -3.24 8.01
N ASN A 227 -9.05 -3.90 6.94
CA ASN A 227 -8.48 -5.26 6.95
C ASN A 227 -6.96 -5.30 7.18
N GLU A 228 -6.30 -4.15 7.29
CA GLU A 228 -4.89 -4.08 7.66
C GLU A 228 -4.74 -4.22 9.19
N HIS A 229 -4.78 -5.47 9.68
CA HIS A 229 -4.89 -5.81 11.11
C HIS A 229 -3.86 -5.10 12.00
N LEU A 230 -2.59 -5.02 11.56
CA LEU A 230 -1.54 -4.36 12.31
C LEU A 230 -1.76 -2.84 12.43
N ILE A 231 -2.20 -2.19 11.36
CA ILE A 231 -2.49 -0.74 11.38
C ILE A 231 -3.69 -0.46 12.27
N LYS A 232 -4.74 -1.26 12.15
CA LYS A 232 -5.92 -1.18 13.03
C LYS A 232 -5.54 -1.32 14.50
N ALA A 233 -4.69 -2.29 14.83
CA ALA A 233 -4.24 -2.50 16.21
C ALA A 233 -3.39 -1.32 16.72
N ARG A 234 -2.52 -0.74 15.88
CA ARG A 234 -1.77 0.49 16.20
C ARG A 234 -2.69 1.69 16.42
N SER A 235 -3.70 1.84 15.57
CA SER A 235 -4.71 2.90 15.71
C SER A 235 -5.48 2.77 17.02
N GLN A 236 -5.91 1.56 17.37
CA GLN A 236 -6.59 1.26 18.62
C GLN A 236 -5.70 1.49 19.85
N ALA A 237 -4.42 1.15 19.79
CA ALA A 237 -3.47 1.39 20.87
C ALA A 237 -3.21 2.90 21.10
N ALA A 238 -3.42 3.73 20.10
CA ALA A 238 -3.29 5.18 20.16
C ALA A 238 -4.63 5.93 20.39
N ASP A 239 -5.72 5.22 20.71
CA ASP A 239 -7.04 5.83 20.95
C ASP A 239 -7.00 6.87 22.09
N PRO A 240 -7.65 8.05 21.94
CA PRO A 240 -8.51 8.52 20.84
C PRO A 240 -7.77 9.15 19.65
N MET A 241 -6.46 9.14 19.62
CA MET A 241 -5.63 9.81 18.61
C MET A 241 -5.24 8.92 17.42
N GLY A 242 -5.74 7.68 17.34
CA GLY A 242 -5.35 6.67 16.36
C GLY A 242 -5.44 7.16 14.92
N TRP A 243 -6.52 7.83 14.56
CA TRP A 243 -6.66 8.46 13.24
C TRP A 243 -5.52 9.43 12.93
N TRP A 244 -5.25 10.37 13.84
CA TRP A 244 -4.27 11.44 13.64
C TRP A 244 -2.83 10.94 13.68
N GLN A 245 -2.53 9.98 14.55
CA GLN A 245 -1.18 9.50 14.78
C GLN A 245 -0.78 8.32 13.91
N VAL A 246 -1.74 7.55 13.39
CA VAL A 246 -1.46 6.32 12.64
C VAL A 246 -2.04 6.38 11.23
N GLU A 247 -3.34 6.55 11.07
CA GLU A 247 -3.99 6.37 9.77
C GLU A 247 -3.72 7.53 8.82
N LEU A 248 -3.89 8.76 9.28
CA LEU A 248 -3.64 9.97 8.49
C LEU A 248 -2.18 10.06 7.99
N PRO A 249 -1.14 9.89 8.82
CA PRO A 249 0.25 9.89 8.35
C PRO A 249 0.55 8.81 7.33
N ILE A 250 -0.06 7.62 7.47
CA ILE A 250 0.10 6.54 6.48
C ILE A 250 -0.56 6.93 5.16
N GLY A 251 -1.79 7.44 5.19
CA GLY A 251 -2.49 7.92 4.00
C GLY A 251 -1.73 9.04 3.29
N ALA A 252 -1.24 10.03 4.03
CA ALA A 252 -0.44 11.13 3.50
C ALA A 252 0.88 10.64 2.86
N THR A 253 1.58 9.71 3.51
CA THR A 253 2.81 9.11 2.95
C THR A 253 2.53 8.34 1.67
N ARG A 254 1.47 7.54 1.64
CA ARG A 254 1.06 6.79 0.45
C ARG A 254 0.68 7.73 -0.69
N LEU A 255 -0.05 8.81 -0.39
CA LEU A 255 -0.42 9.82 -1.39
C LEU A 255 0.81 10.52 -1.98
N ALA A 256 1.77 10.90 -1.13
CA ALA A 256 2.98 11.57 -1.57
C ALA A 256 3.94 10.66 -2.38
N GLN A 257 3.74 9.35 -2.34
CA GLN A 257 4.53 8.37 -3.09
C GLN A 257 3.90 7.99 -4.44
N GLY A 258 2.62 8.23 -4.62
CA GLY A 258 1.86 8.00 -5.86
C GLY A 258 1.82 9.22 -6.71
#